data_1a226b19b840b7cc9935b359225f91d0
#
_entry.id   1a226b19b840b7cc9935b359225f91d0
#
_cell.length_a   1.000
_cell.length_b   1.000
_cell.length_c   1.000
_cell.angle_alpha   90.00
_cell.angle_beta   90.00
_cell.angle_gamma   90.00
#
_symmetry.space_group_name_H-M   'P 1'
#
loop_
_entity.id
_entity.type
_entity.pdbx_description
1 polymer ?
#
loop_
_entity_poly.entity_id
_entity_poly.type
_entity_poly.pdbx_seq_one_letter_code
_entity_poly.pdbx_strand_id
1 'polypeptide(L)'
;VNSHLEHFGLRENPFEIVTDPRFFYASREHREAMARLAYLVDQQSMYFGMLTGEIGSGKSITRKVFTAKIDWQQHYVVELENSGFTFEELMTQVLVKSGQNRRDIGTNGGAARLFGLLTSLATELRRQQGRQLVIVLDEAQDLDPDALRQLKRLSNLNGEIDGRITVVLIGQPELRQNVAELPPLDQRISLRFHLPNLAADEASAYLRHRLEVAGRTGGALFDEEAVGLIYRVTRGVPREINRLAKLSLGGAAAGRASRVDRGQVETIVEDLRRHQSLPAAFAGPP
;
A
#
# COMPACT_ATOMS: atom_id res chain seq x y z
N VAL A 1 -30.60 7.37 3.16
CA VAL A 1 -29.20 7.67 3.49
C VAL A 1 -28.33 7.85 2.23
N ASN A 2 -28.83 7.56 1.03
CA ASN A 2 -28.05 7.66 -0.22
C ASN A 2 -28.42 8.88 -1.10
N SER A 3 -29.14 9.87 -0.56
CA SER A 3 -29.66 11.01 -1.36
C SER A 3 -28.57 11.83 -2.07
N HIS A 4 -27.35 11.89 -1.52
CA HIS A 4 -26.24 12.63 -2.16
C HIS A 4 -25.65 11.88 -3.35
N LEU A 5 -25.67 10.54 -3.36
CA LEU A 5 -25.20 9.75 -4.50
C LEU A 5 -26.14 9.91 -5.70
N GLU A 6 -27.45 9.78 -5.44
CA GLU A 6 -28.50 9.97 -6.46
C GLU A 6 -28.45 11.40 -7.05
N HIS A 7 -28.25 12.41 -6.18
CA HIS A 7 -28.15 13.82 -6.59
C HIS A 7 -27.07 14.06 -7.65
N PHE A 8 -25.93 13.36 -7.52
CA PHE A 8 -24.80 13.47 -8.45
C PHE A 8 -24.72 12.35 -9.50
N GLY A 9 -25.71 11.47 -9.57
CA GLY A 9 -25.72 10.36 -10.51
C GLY A 9 -24.62 9.32 -10.24
N LEU A 10 -24.34 9.08 -8.97
CA LEU A 10 -23.33 8.12 -8.53
C LEU A 10 -24.00 6.80 -8.08
N ARG A 11 -23.36 5.67 -8.37
CA ARG A 11 -23.84 4.33 -7.98
C ARG A 11 -23.28 3.91 -6.63
N GLU A 12 -22.09 4.38 -6.28
CA GLU A 12 -21.38 4.08 -5.04
C GLU A 12 -20.58 5.32 -4.59
N ASN A 13 -20.10 5.31 -3.35
CA ASN A 13 -19.32 6.45 -2.85
C ASN A 13 -17.93 6.48 -3.49
N PRO A 14 -17.59 7.54 -4.27
CA PRO A 14 -16.33 7.62 -4.97
C PRO A 14 -15.12 7.78 -4.04
N PHE A 15 -15.31 8.31 -2.84
CA PHE A 15 -14.24 8.74 -1.94
C PHE A 15 -14.16 7.91 -0.65
N GLU A 16 -14.72 6.69 -0.64
CA GLU A 16 -14.47 5.78 0.48
C GLU A 16 -13.00 5.36 0.52
N ILE A 17 -12.50 5.19 1.75
CA ILE A 17 -11.16 4.66 2.00
C ILE A 17 -11.25 3.14 1.88
N VAL A 18 -11.19 2.65 0.65
CA VAL A 18 -11.22 1.22 0.33
C VAL A 18 -9.98 0.84 -0.47
N THR A 19 -9.54 -0.39 -0.29
CA THR A 19 -8.46 -0.99 -1.07
C THR A 19 -9.00 -1.79 -2.26
N ASP A 20 -10.07 -1.28 -2.90
CA ASP A 20 -10.64 -1.87 -4.11
C ASP A 20 -9.78 -1.48 -5.33
N PRO A 21 -9.21 -2.44 -6.07
CA PRO A 21 -8.37 -2.16 -7.23
C PRO A 21 -9.04 -1.35 -8.34
N ARG A 22 -10.38 -1.34 -8.43
CA ARG A 22 -11.10 -0.51 -9.41
C ARG A 22 -10.82 0.97 -9.22
N PHE A 23 -10.67 1.41 -7.96
CA PHE A 23 -10.38 2.79 -7.60
C PHE A 23 -8.89 3.15 -7.64
N PHE A 24 -8.04 2.24 -8.07
CA PHE A 24 -6.62 2.51 -8.20
C PHE A 24 -6.35 3.49 -9.34
N TYR A 25 -5.94 4.69 -9.00
CA TYR A 25 -5.43 5.66 -9.96
C TYR A 25 -3.93 5.44 -10.16
N ALA A 26 -3.55 4.98 -11.34
CA ALA A 26 -2.16 4.73 -11.69
C ALA A 26 -1.44 6.05 -12.02
N SER A 27 -1.09 6.84 -10.99
CA SER A 27 -0.24 8.01 -11.16
C SER A 27 1.12 7.63 -11.73
N ARG A 28 1.91 8.60 -12.15
CA ARG A 28 3.27 8.38 -12.65
C ARG A 28 4.10 7.56 -11.67
N GLU A 29 4.08 7.97 -10.41
CA GLU A 29 4.85 7.33 -9.34
C GLU A 29 4.30 5.95 -8.96
N HIS A 30 2.98 5.75 -9.00
CA HIS A 30 2.40 4.43 -8.78
C HIS A 30 2.78 3.45 -9.90
N ARG A 31 2.82 3.90 -11.15
CA ARG A 31 3.29 3.06 -12.28
C ARG A 31 4.76 2.69 -12.12
N GLU A 32 5.60 3.65 -11.71
CA GLU A 32 7.02 3.41 -11.44
C GLU A 32 7.20 2.40 -10.29
N ALA A 33 6.49 2.58 -9.18
CA ALA A 33 6.50 1.63 -8.05
C ALA A 33 6.14 0.21 -8.51
N MET A 34 5.06 0.08 -9.29
CA MET A 34 4.60 -1.19 -9.84
C MET A 34 5.65 -1.84 -10.76
N ALA A 35 6.25 -1.05 -11.66
CA ALA A 35 7.28 -1.54 -12.57
C ALA A 35 8.52 -2.04 -11.82
N ARG A 36 8.95 -1.31 -10.79
CA ARG A 36 10.09 -1.70 -9.95
C ARG A 36 9.80 -2.96 -9.15
N LEU A 37 8.61 -3.09 -8.55
CA LEU A 37 8.23 -4.28 -7.81
C LEU A 37 8.14 -5.51 -8.74
N ALA A 38 7.58 -5.37 -9.93
CA ALA A 38 7.57 -6.43 -10.93
C ALA A 38 9.00 -6.83 -11.32
N TYR A 39 9.86 -5.85 -11.63
CA TYR A 39 11.25 -6.12 -11.94
C TYR A 39 11.98 -6.87 -10.81
N LEU A 40 11.75 -6.49 -9.56
CA LEU A 40 12.35 -7.16 -8.39
C LEU A 40 12.01 -8.66 -8.35
N VAL A 41 10.74 -9.02 -8.55
CA VAL A 41 10.31 -10.42 -8.44
C VAL A 41 10.74 -11.25 -9.63
N ASP A 42 10.88 -10.65 -10.80
CA ASP A 42 11.32 -11.34 -12.02
C ASP A 42 12.85 -11.55 -12.05
N GLN A 43 13.63 -10.69 -11.39
CA GLN A 43 15.10 -10.78 -11.40
C GLN A 43 15.63 -11.84 -10.43
N GLN A 44 16.40 -12.81 -10.94
CA GLN A 44 16.89 -13.94 -10.14
C GLN A 44 17.93 -13.55 -9.06
N SER A 45 18.58 -12.42 -9.19
CA SER A 45 19.63 -11.95 -8.26
C SER A 45 19.14 -10.97 -7.19
N MET A 46 17.86 -10.61 -7.21
CA MET A 46 17.28 -9.64 -6.28
C MET A 46 16.39 -10.31 -5.27
N TYR A 47 16.72 -10.21 -3.98
CA TYR A 47 16.02 -10.92 -2.92
C TYR A 47 15.20 -10.01 -2.01
N PHE A 48 15.55 -8.73 -1.91
CA PHE A 48 14.85 -7.77 -1.09
C PHE A 48 14.52 -6.51 -1.86
N GLY A 49 13.28 -6.06 -1.73
CA GLY A 49 12.82 -4.74 -2.15
C GLY A 49 12.14 -3.99 -1.03
N MET A 50 12.17 -2.67 -1.09
CA MET A 50 11.54 -1.81 -0.10
C MET A 50 10.73 -0.71 -0.79
N LEU A 51 9.44 -0.65 -0.47
CA LEU A 51 8.52 0.42 -0.86
C LEU A 51 8.13 1.22 0.37
N THR A 52 8.51 2.47 0.44
CA THR A 52 8.09 3.38 1.52
C THR A 52 7.18 4.48 1.00
N GLY A 53 6.51 5.19 1.88
CA GLY A 53 5.69 6.37 1.57
C GLY A 53 4.91 6.81 2.80
N GLU A 54 4.42 8.05 2.76
CA GLU A 54 3.65 8.63 3.85
C GLU A 54 2.34 7.89 4.11
N ILE A 55 1.76 8.10 5.30
CA ILE A 55 0.43 7.59 5.64
C ILE A 55 -0.59 8.13 4.63
N GLY A 56 -1.35 7.23 3.99
CA GLY A 56 -2.36 7.63 3.02
C GLY A 56 -1.85 7.87 1.60
N SER A 57 -0.55 7.68 1.31
CA SER A 57 0.03 7.83 -0.04
C SER A 57 -0.45 6.78 -1.07
N GLY A 58 -1.10 5.71 -0.63
CA GLY A 58 -1.61 4.67 -1.53
C GLY A 58 -0.79 3.37 -1.54
N LYS A 59 0.13 3.15 -0.60
CA LYS A 59 0.94 1.91 -0.52
C LYS A 59 0.10 0.63 -0.53
N SER A 60 -0.92 0.56 0.32
CA SER A 60 -1.73 -0.67 0.48
C SER A 60 -2.55 -1.01 -0.76
N ILE A 61 -3.06 0.00 -1.50
CA ILE A 61 -3.73 -0.27 -2.77
C ILE A 61 -2.71 -0.63 -3.86
N THR A 62 -1.52 -0.02 -3.85
CA THR A 62 -0.42 -0.40 -4.75
C THR A 62 -0.01 -1.85 -4.53
N ARG A 63 0.15 -2.28 -3.26
CA ARG A 63 0.40 -3.67 -2.88
C ARG A 63 -0.65 -4.60 -3.48
N LYS A 64 -1.94 -4.33 -3.23
CA LYS A 64 -3.04 -5.16 -3.75
C LYS A 64 -3.05 -5.28 -5.27
N VAL A 65 -2.83 -4.17 -5.97
CA VAL A 65 -2.79 -4.18 -7.44
C VAL A 65 -1.53 -4.91 -7.93
N PHE A 66 -0.40 -4.74 -7.26
CA PHE A 66 0.83 -5.47 -7.56
C PHE A 66 0.63 -6.98 -7.42
N THR A 67 0.15 -7.44 -6.26
CA THR A 67 -0.02 -8.87 -6.00
C THR A 67 -1.08 -9.51 -6.90
N ALA A 68 -2.11 -8.75 -7.29
CA ALA A 68 -3.11 -9.21 -8.26
C ALA A 68 -2.58 -9.34 -9.70
N LYS A 69 -1.51 -8.60 -10.06
CA LYS A 69 -0.90 -8.62 -11.40
C LYS A 69 0.31 -9.52 -11.52
N ILE A 70 0.82 -10.03 -10.41
CA ILE A 70 1.96 -10.95 -10.41
C ILE A 70 1.61 -12.22 -11.19
N ASP A 71 2.57 -12.77 -11.91
CA ASP A 71 2.36 -14.03 -12.63
C ASP A 71 2.31 -15.22 -11.64
N TRP A 72 1.11 -15.70 -11.39
CA TRP A 72 0.83 -16.81 -10.49
C TRP A 72 1.38 -18.17 -10.96
N GLN A 73 1.73 -18.27 -12.24
CA GLN A 73 2.39 -19.48 -12.77
C GLN A 73 3.87 -19.53 -12.36
N GLN A 74 4.50 -18.38 -12.17
CA GLN A 74 5.90 -18.27 -11.81
C GLN A 74 6.13 -17.95 -10.32
N HIS A 75 5.13 -17.38 -9.63
CA HIS A 75 5.28 -16.88 -8.27
C HIS A 75 4.19 -17.41 -7.34
N TYR A 76 4.58 -17.80 -6.15
CA TYR A 76 3.70 -18.08 -5.01
C TYR A 76 3.79 -16.92 -4.03
N VAL A 77 2.72 -16.16 -3.90
CA VAL A 77 2.73 -14.91 -3.10
C VAL A 77 2.09 -15.15 -1.74
N VAL A 78 2.81 -14.76 -0.69
CA VAL A 78 2.30 -14.73 0.69
C VAL A 78 2.32 -13.28 1.16
N GLU A 79 1.13 -12.71 1.42
CA GLU A 79 0.98 -11.36 1.95
C GLU A 79 0.73 -11.42 3.46
N LEU A 80 1.48 -10.63 4.21
CA LEU A 80 1.29 -10.44 5.65
C LEU A 80 1.12 -8.95 5.95
N GLU A 81 0.08 -8.62 6.70
CA GLU A 81 -0.05 -7.32 7.36
C GLU A 81 0.58 -7.47 8.74
N ASN A 82 1.57 -6.64 9.03
CA ASN A 82 2.34 -6.77 10.25
C ASN A 82 1.58 -6.23 11.46
N SER A 83 1.77 -6.88 12.60
CA SER A 83 1.25 -6.51 13.91
C SER A 83 2.29 -6.72 15.01
N GLY A 84 3.55 -6.32 14.75
CA GLY A 84 4.64 -6.47 15.72
C GLY A 84 5.16 -7.90 15.88
N PHE A 85 5.09 -8.72 14.83
CA PHE A 85 5.55 -10.12 14.89
C PHE A 85 7.03 -10.23 15.22
N THR A 86 7.35 -11.18 16.09
CA THR A 86 8.70 -11.75 16.20
C THR A 86 9.06 -12.49 14.92
N PHE A 87 10.34 -12.79 14.72
CA PHE A 87 10.78 -13.51 13.53
C PHE A 87 10.14 -14.91 13.42
N GLU A 88 10.01 -15.62 14.54
CA GLU A 88 9.37 -16.94 14.59
C GLU A 88 7.88 -16.87 14.26
N GLU A 89 7.18 -15.87 14.76
CA GLU A 89 5.77 -15.66 14.45
C GLU A 89 5.59 -15.32 12.95
N LEU A 90 6.43 -14.45 12.41
CA LEU A 90 6.42 -14.08 11.00
C LEU A 90 6.61 -15.32 10.11
N MET A 91 7.63 -16.14 10.36
CA MET A 91 7.89 -17.36 9.59
C MET A 91 6.75 -18.38 9.74
N THR A 92 6.20 -18.49 10.95
CA THR A 92 5.02 -19.34 11.20
C THR A 92 3.83 -18.89 10.37
N GLN A 93 3.56 -17.59 10.30
CA GLN A 93 2.47 -17.06 9.47
C GLN A 93 2.69 -17.32 7.98
N VAL A 94 3.93 -17.17 7.49
CA VAL A 94 4.29 -17.51 6.11
C VAL A 94 3.95 -18.98 5.82
N LEU A 95 4.37 -19.90 6.67
CA LEU A 95 4.13 -21.34 6.51
C LEU A 95 2.64 -21.69 6.57
N VAL A 96 1.89 -21.11 7.53
CA VAL A 96 0.44 -21.32 7.67
C VAL A 96 -0.30 -20.81 6.45
N LYS A 97 -0.01 -19.61 5.97
CA LYS A 97 -0.63 -19.06 4.76
C LYS A 97 -0.22 -19.83 3.49
N SER A 98 0.88 -20.54 3.53
CA SER A 98 1.29 -21.46 2.45
C SER A 98 0.62 -22.84 2.54
N GLY A 99 -0.35 -23.02 3.43
CA GLY A 99 -1.13 -24.27 3.55
C GLY A 99 -0.56 -25.28 4.52
N GLN A 100 0.52 -24.98 5.26
CA GLN A 100 1.05 -25.88 6.26
C GLN A 100 0.19 -25.89 7.52
N ASN A 101 -0.06 -27.08 8.09
CA ASN A 101 -0.83 -27.18 9.31
C ASN A 101 -0.01 -26.64 10.49
N ARG A 102 -0.62 -25.76 11.29
CA ARG A 102 0.03 -25.16 12.45
C ARG A 102 0.54 -26.20 13.47
N ARG A 103 -0.11 -27.35 13.55
CA ARG A 103 0.33 -28.46 14.42
C ARG A 103 1.65 -29.08 13.96
N ASP A 104 1.84 -29.17 12.65
CA ASP A 104 3.05 -29.76 12.06
C ASP A 104 4.25 -28.79 12.12
N ILE A 105 3.98 -27.48 12.11
CA ILE A 105 5.00 -26.46 12.36
C ILE A 105 5.55 -26.59 13.78
N GLY A 106 4.69 -26.89 14.77
CA GLY A 106 5.05 -27.11 16.17
C GLY A 106 5.56 -25.85 16.87
N THR A 107 5.52 -25.87 18.21
CA THR A 107 6.01 -24.76 19.05
C THR A 107 7.46 -24.98 19.55
N ASN A 108 8.00 -26.19 19.39
CA ASN A 108 9.26 -26.66 20.03
C ASN A 108 10.38 -26.88 19.01
N GLY A 109 10.77 -25.90 18.26
CA GLY A 109 11.86 -26.08 17.28
C GLY A 109 12.69 -24.84 16.99
N GLY A 110 12.27 -23.70 17.51
CA GLY A 110 12.94 -22.42 17.32
C GLY A 110 13.14 -22.02 15.84
N ALA A 111 13.91 -20.99 15.61
CA ALA A 111 14.20 -20.48 14.30
C ALA A 111 14.77 -21.51 13.31
N ALA A 112 15.63 -22.45 13.78
CA ALA A 112 16.26 -23.45 12.91
C ALA A 112 15.23 -24.36 12.22
N ARG A 113 14.22 -24.83 12.96
CA ARG A 113 13.14 -25.65 12.40
C ARG A 113 12.32 -24.86 11.37
N LEU A 114 11.97 -23.62 11.68
CA LEU A 114 11.21 -22.74 10.78
C LEU A 114 11.97 -22.48 9.47
N PHE A 115 13.29 -22.26 9.55
CA PHE A 115 14.14 -22.18 8.37
C PHE A 115 14.12 -23.47 7.55
N GLY A 116 14.21 -24.64 8.18
CA GLY A 116 14.12 -25.93 7.50
C GLY A 116 12.79 -26.11 6.75
N LEU A 117 11.67 -25.78 7.42
CA LEU A 117 10.34 -25.84 6.79
C LEU A 117 10.20 -24.86 5.64
N LEU A 118 10.70 -23.63 5.78
CA LEU A 118 10.66 -22.63 4.72
C LEU A 118 11.52 -23.02 3.52
N THR A 119 12.70 -23.60 3.79
CA THR A 119 13.59 -24.18 2.77
C THR A 119 12.88 -25.29 1.99
N SER A 120 12.22 -26.20 2.70
CA SER A 120 11.46 -27.29 2.09
C SER A 120 10.33 -26.76 1.22
N LEU A 121 9.57 -25.78 1.72
CA LEU A 121 8.49 -25.11 0.97
C LEU A 121 9.02 -24.45 -0.32
N ALA A 122 10.08 -23.65 -0.23
CA ALA A 122 10.64 -22.97 -1.39
C ALA A 122 11.17 -23.95 -2.44
N THR A 123 11.82 -25.03 -2.00
CA THR A 123 12.33 -26.11 -2.87
C THR A 123 11.18 -26.87 -3.55
N GLU A 124 10.13 -27.17 -2.80
CA GLU A 124 8.94 -27.86 -3.32
C GLU A 124 8.21 -27.00 -4.36
N LEU A 125 7.96 -25.73 -4.05
CA LEU A 125 7.36 -24.78 -4.99
C LEU A 125 8.16 -24.72 -6.31
N ARG A 126 9.49 -24.69 -6.22
CA ARG A 126 10.35 -24.63 -7.40
C ARG A 126 10.30 -25.94 -8.20
N ARG A 127 10.51 -27.08 -7.55
CA ARG A 127 10.63 -28.39 -8.21
C ARG A 127 9.30 -28.91 -8.77
N GLN A 128 8.22 -28.77 -7.99
CA GLN A 128 6.92 -29.35 -8.37
C GLN A 128 6.08 -28.40 -9.22
N GLN A 129 6.19 -27.08 -9.01
CA GLN A 129 5.32 -26.09 -9.61
C GLN A 129 6.05 -25.06 -10.50
N GLY A 130 7.39 -25.09 -10.52
CA GLY A 130 8.18 -24.08 -11.23
C GLY A 130 8.14 -22.69 -10.63
N ARG A 131 7.55 -22.52 -9.43
CA ARG A 131 7.23 -21.24 -8.79
C ARG A 131 8.28 -20.81 -7.79
N GLN A 132 8.36 -19.52 -7.57
CA GLN A 132 9.22 -18.90 -6.56
C GLN A 132 8.37 -18.31 -5.45
N LEU A 133 8.86 -18.33 -4.22
CA LEU A 133 8.16 -17.75 -3.06
C LEU A 133 8.40 -16.24 -2.99
N VAL A 134 7.33 -15.47 -2.98
CA VAL A 134 7.35 -14.01 -2.76
C VAL A 134 6.62 -13.71 -1.45
N ILE A 135 7.32 -13.13 -0.50
CA ILE A 135 6.78 -12.70 0.80
C ILE A 135 6.61 -11.19 0.76
N VAL A 136 5.39 -10.71 0.92
CA VAL A 136 5.08 -9.28 0.95
C VAL A 136 4.67 -8.91 2.38
N LEU A 137 5.45 -8.04 3.01
CA LEU A 137 5.23 -7.56 4.38
C LEU A 137 4.77 -6.11 4.33
N ASP A 138 3.50 -5.88 4.66
CA ASP A 138 2.93 -4.52 4.79
C ASP A 138 3.11 -4.01 6.22
N GLU A 139 3.16 -2.70 6.41
CA GLU A 139 3.47 -2.01 7.68
C GLU A 139 4.76 -2.54 8.34
N ALA A 140 5.78 -2.81 7.52
CA ALA A 140 7.02 -3.45 7.98
C ALA A 140 7.85 -2.59 8.95
N GLN A 141 7.54 -1.30 9.14
CA GLN A 141 8.14 -0.48 10.19
C GLN A 141 7.76 -0.93 11.60
N ASP A 142 6.64 -1.66 11.75
CA ASP A 142 6.14 -2.16 13.03
C ASP A 142 6.72 -3.55 13.38
N LEU A 143 7.58 -4.13 12.53
CA LEU A 143 8.28 -5.38 12.85
C LEU A 143 9.15 -5.22 14.09
N ASP A 144 9.18 -6.23 14.92
CA ASP A 144 10.16 -6.32 15.99
C ASP A 144 11.58 -6.08 15.44
N PRO A 145 12.41 -5.23 16.05
CA PRO A 145 13.74 -4.89 15.53
C PRO A 145 14.64 -6.11 15.34
N ASP A 146 14.49 -7.15 16.17
CA ASP A 146 15.24 -8.38 16.00
C ASP A 146 14.69 -9.22 14.84
N ALA A 147 13.37 -9.22 14.62
CA ALA A 147 12.77 -9.87 13.46
C ALA A 147 13.30 -9.22 12.17
N LEU A 148 13.32 -7.89 12.10
CA LEU A 148 13.87 -7.17 10.95
C LEU A 148 15.35 -7.52 10.72
N ARG A 149 16.15 -7.58 11.80
CA ARG A 149 17.56 -8.01 11.74
C ARG A 149 17.72 -9.44 11.23
N GLN A 150 16.81 -10.34 11.59
CA GLN A 150 16.88 -11.75 11.20
C GLN A 150 16.44 -12.00 9.75
N LEU A 151 15.64 -11.10 9.12
CA LEU A 151 15.21 -11.24 7.73
C LEU A 151 16.37 -11.47 6.75
N LYS A 152 17.55 -10.87 7.01
CA LYS A 152 18.75 -11.10 6.20
C LYS A 152 19.09 -12.58 5.99
N ARG A 153 18.71 -13.45 6.97
CA ARG A 153 18.97 -14.88 6.89
C ARG A 153 18.24 -15.55 5.74
N LEU A 154 17.08 -15.00 5.31
CA LEU A 154 16.33 -15.51 4.18
C LEU A 154 17.12 -15.38 2.86
N SER A 155 17.95 -14.34 2.70
CA SER A 155 18.80 -14.23 1.52
C SER A 155 19.91 -15.26 1.45
N ASN A 156 20.36 -15.76 2.60
CA ASN A 156 21.40 -16.81 2.65
C ASN A 156 20.82 -18.13 2.14
N LEU A 157 19.54 -18.42 2.41
CA LEU A 157 18.87 -19.62 1.89
C LEU A 157 18.90 -19.67 0.37
N ASN A 158 18.76 -18.55 -0.32
CA ASN A 158 18.75 -18.50 -1.78
C ASN A 158 20.04 -19.01 -2.46
N GLY A 159 21.15 -19.05 -1.73
CA GLY A 159 22.40 -19.66 -2.21
C GLY A 159 22.54 -21.16 -1.90
N GLU A 160 21.69 -21.70 -1.04
CA GLU A 160 21.79 -23.05 -0.52
C GLU A 160 20.69 -23.99 -1.07
N ILE A 161 19.61 -23.42 -1.62
CA ILE A 161 18.44 -24.18 -2.04
C ILE A 161 18.18 -24.07 -3.55
N ASP A 162 17.59 -25.12 -4.10
CA ASP A 162 17.00 -25.09 -5.44
C ASP A 162 15.60 -24.45 -5.36
N GLY A 163 15.57 -23.17 -5.06
CA GLY A 163 14.38 -22.37 -4.87
C GLY A 163 14.77 -20.92 -4.64
N ARG A 164 13.79 -20.02 -4.66
CA ARG A 164 14.03 -18.60 -4.44
C ARG A 164 12.97 -18.02 -3.52
N ILE A 165 13.42 -17.18 -2.60
CA ILE A 165 12.59 -16.39 -1.72
C ILE A 165 12.89 -14.92 -2.00
N THR A 166 11.88 -14.17 -2.41
CA THR A 166 11.95 -12.72 -2.56
C THR A 166 11.08 -12.08 -1.47
N VAL A 167 11.60 -11.06 -0.81
CA VAL A 167 10.90 -10.34 0.26
C VAL A 167 10.67 -8.90 -0.16
N VAL A 168 9.42 -8.45 -0.10
CA VAL A 168 9.01 -7.06 -0.36
C VAL A 168 8.58 -6.44 0.96
N LEU A 169 9.34 -5.46 1.44
CA LEU A 169 9.03 -4.68 2.62
C LEU A 169 8.25 -3.43 2.20
N ILE A 170 7.06 -3.25 2.73
CA ILE A 170 6.22 -2.06 2.47
C ILE A 170 5.97 -1.39 3.81
N GLY A 171 6.16 -0.06 3.88
CA GLY A 171 5.97 0.64 5.14
C GLY A 171 6.06 2.15 5.05
N GLN A 172 6.03 2.79 6.22
CA GLN A 172 6.18 4.21 6.38
C GLN A 172 7.67 4.63 6.26
N PRO A 173 8.00 5.92 6.17
CA PRO A 173 9.39 6.38 6.04
C PRO A 173 10.33 5.87 7.14
N GLU A 174 9.80 5.60 8.34
CA GLU A 174 10.52 5.04 9.48
C GLU A 174 11.16 3.68 9.16
N LEU A 175 10.51 2.89 8.29
CA LEU A 175 11.09 1.63 7.80
C LEU A 175 12.48 1.83 7.18
N ARG A 176 12.65 2.92 6.45
CA ARG A 176 13.95 3.24 5.83
C ARG A 176 15.01 3.53 6.89
N GLN A 177 14.63 4.20 7.97
CA GLN A 177 15.53 4.50 9.09
C GLN A 177 15.89 3.20 9.82
N ASN A 178 14.87 2.38 10.17
CA ASN A 178 15.08 1.09 10.85
C ASN A 178 15.99 0.16 10.05
N VAL A 179 15.85 0.12 8.72
CA VAL A 179 16.72 -0.69 7.84
C VAL A 179 18.13 -0.11 7.77
N ALA A 180 18.30 1.22 7.70
CA ALA A 180 19.62 1.87 7.64
C ALA A 180 20.48 1.61 8.91
N GLU A 181 19.82 1.40 10.06
CA GLU A 181 20.48 1.01 11.31
C GLU A 181 20.97 -0.45 11.31
N LEU A 182 20.63 -1.23 10.29
CA LEU A 182 20.95 -2.64 10.14
C LEU A 182 21.78 -2.89 8.86
N PRO A 183 23.08 -2.53 8.83
CA PRO A 183 23.91 -2.62 7.62
C PRO A 183 23.86 -3.97 6.89
N PRO A 184 23.81 -5.12 7.61
CA PRO A 184 23.73 -6.42 6.94
C PRO A 184 22.41 -6.67 6.19
N LEU A 185 21.29 -6.07 6.59
CA LEU A 185 20.03 -6.09 5.85
C LEU A 185 20.03 -5.00 4.77
N ASP A 186 20.49 -3.80 5.13
CA ASP A 186 20.53 -2.63 4.26
C ASP A 186 21.26 -2.93 2.93
N GLN A 187 22.42 -3.60 3.00
CA GLN A 187 23.20 -4.03 1.82
C GLN A 187 22.49 -5.08 0.95
N ARG A 188 21.46 -5.75 1.46
CA ARG A 188 20.69 -6.76 0.73
C ARG A 188 19.45 -6.21 0.05
N ILE A 189 19.04 -4.98 0.37
CA ILE A 189 17.92 -4.31 -0.30
C ILE A 189 18.37 -3.89 -1.71
N SER A 190 18.03 -4.70 -2.68
CA SER A 190 18.42 -4.49 -4.08
C SER A 190 17.64 -3.36 -4.75
N LEU A 191 16.41 -3.10 -4.27
CA LEU A 191 15.53 -2.10 -4.84
C LEU A 191 14.84 -1.30 -3.75
N ARG A 192 14.89 0.03 -3.89
CA ARG A 192 14.22 0.98 -2.99
C ARG A 192 13.39 1.94 -3.80
N PHE A 193 12.18 2.16 -3.34
CA PHE A 193 11.34 3.20 -3.91
C PHE A 193 10.56 3.90 -2.79
N HIS A 194 10.50 5.21 -2.87
CA HIS A 194 9.61 6.00 -2.01
C HIS A 194 8.45 6.50 -2.86
N LEU A 195 7.23 6.13 -2.46
CA LEU A 195 6.00 6.54 -3.11
C LEU A 195 5.61 7.93 -2.59
N PRO A 196 5.82 9.00 -3.35
CA PRO A 196 5.41 10.33 -2.93
C PRO A 196 3.90 10.51 -3.04
N ASN A 197 3.41 11.63 -2.54
CA ASN A 197 2.03 12.06 -2.74
C ASN A 197 1.79 12.40 -4.22
N LEU A 198 0.51 12.48 -4.61
CA LEU A 198 0.12 12.91 -5.96
C LEU A 198 0.65 14.31 -6.28
N ALA A 199 1.11 14.50 -7.50
CA ALA A 199 1.49 15.82 -7.99
C ALA A 199 0.24 16.71 -8.27
N ALA A 200 0.44 18.01 -8.36
CA ALA A 200 -0.66 18.95 -8.52
C ALA A 200 -1.45 18.72 -9.82
N ASP A 201 -0.76 18.40 -10.89
CA ASP A 201 -1.34 18.09 -12.20
C ASP A 201 -2.14 16.78 -12.21
N GLU A 202 -1.88 15.87 -11.27
CA GLU A 202 -2.58 14.59 -11.14
C GLU A 202 -3.86 14.65 -10.28
N ALA A 203 -4.01 15.65 -9.41
CA ALA A 203 -5.13 15.73 -8.47
C ALA A 203 -6.50 15.77 -9.18
N SER A 204 -6.63 16.54 -10.26
CA SER A 204 -7.87 16.61 -11.06
C SER A 204 -8.20 15.27 -11.73
N ALA A 205 -7.20 14.62 -12.31
CA ALA A 205 -7.36 13.32 -12.94
C ALA A 205 -7.69 12.21 -11.91
N TYR A 206 -7.10 12.28 -10.72
CA TYR A 206 -7.43 11.40 -9.60
C TYR A 206 -8.89 11.50 -9.17
N LEU A 207 -9.39 12.72 -8.91
CA LEU A 207 -10.79 12.94 -8.52
C LEU A 207 -11.75 12.45 -9.60
N ARG A 208 -11.46 12.77 -10.86
CA ARG A 208 -12.26 12.34 -12.02
C ARG A 208 -12.30 10.82 -12.12
N HIS A 209 -11.16 10.16 -12.06
CA HIS A 209 -11.08 8.69 -12.11
C HIS A 209 -11.98 8.04 -11.05
N ARG A 210 -11.93 8.53 -9.82
CA ARG A 210 -12.76 8.00 -8.74
C ARG A 210 -14.26 8.20 -8.98
N LEU A 211 -14.64 9.35 -9.51
CA LEU A 211 -16.03 9.64 -9.88
C LEU A 211 -16.52 8.74 -11.03
N GLU A 212 -15.69 8.54 -12.05
CA GLU A 212 -15.99 7.67 -13.20
C GLU A 212 -16.20 6.23 -12.76
N VAL A 213 -15.32 5.70 -11.91
CA VAL A 213 -15.46 4.35 -11.31
C VAL A 213 -16.76 4.24 -10.51
N ALA A 214 -17.13 5.30 -9.78
CA ALA A 214 -18.40 5.36 -9.04
C ALA A 214 -19.64 5.54 -9.93
N GLY A 215 -19.48 5.56 -11.25
CA GLY A 215 -20.57 5.55 -12.22
C GLY A 215 -20.96 6.92 -12.77
N ARG A 216 -20.22 7.99 -12.48
CA ARG A 216 -20.52 9.30 -13.05
C ARG A 216 -20.18 9.35 -14.53
N THR A 217 -21.14 9.76 -15.35
CA THR A 217 -21.01 9.95 -16.80
C THR A 217 -21.08 11.43 -17.23
N GLY A 218 -21.35 12.35 -16.29
CA GLY A 218 -21.46 13.77 -16.55
C GLY A 218 -20.12 14.50 -16.53
N GLY A 219 -20.13 15.82 -16.79
CA GLY A 219 -18.96 16.69 -16.74
C GLY A 219 -18.31 16.78 -15.34
N ALA A 220 -17.26 17.60 -15.24
CA ALA A 220 -16.51 17.79 -14.00
C ALA A 220 -17.42 18.19 -12.84
N LEU A 221 -17.34 17.45 -11.75
CA LEU A 221 -18.14 17.70 -10.55
C LEU A 221 -17.47 18.71 -9.62
N PHE A 222 -16.16 18.73 -9.61
CA PHE A 222 -15.34 19.73 -8.91
C PHE A 222 -14.83 20.74 -9.94
N ASP A 223 -14.97 22.03 -9.69
CA ASP A 223 -14.34 23.03 -10.54
C ASP A 223 -12.81 23.11 -10.28
N GLU A 224 -12.08 23.81 -11.16
CA GLU A 224 -10.62 23.87 -11.08
C GLU A 224 -10.13 24.56 -9.80
N GLU A 225 -10.85 25.55 -9.29
CA GLU A 225 -10.48 26.25 -8.06
C GLU A 225 -10.70 25.38 -6.84
N ALA A 226 -11.78 24.59 -6.82
CA ALA A 226 -12.05 23.59 -5.78
C ALA A 226 -10.94 22.52 -5.74
N VAL A 227 -10.58 21.96 -6.92
CA VAL A 227 -9.48 20.99 -7.05
C VAL A 227 -8.17 21.61 -6.57
N GLY A 228 -7.87 22.84 -6.99
CA GLY A 228 -6.66 23.55 -6.56
C GLY A 228 -6.60 23.77 -5.04
N LEU A 229 -7.73 24.07 -4.41
CA LEU A 229 -7.82 24.21 -2.96
C LEU A 229 -7.65 22.86 -2.25
N ILE A 230 -8.35 21.82 -2.71
CA ILE A 230 -8.20 20.45 -2.18
C ILE A 230 -6.73 20.05 -2.22
N TYR A 231 -6.05 20.24 -3.34
CA TYR A 231 -4.63 19.91 -3.47
C TYR A 231 -3.76 20.68 -2.46
N ARG A 232 -3.92 22.00 -2.38
CA ARG A 232 -3.14 22.84 -1.46
C ARG A 232 -3.30 22.41 0.00
N VAL A 233 -4.54 22.11 0.43
CA VAL A 233 -4.83 21.69 1.81
C VAL A 233 -4.29 20.32 2.09
N THR A 234 -4.41 19.38 1.16
CA THR A 234 -4.06 17.96 1.36
C THR A 234 -2.63 17.63 0.96
N ARG A 235 -1.92 18.57 0.31
CA ARG A 235 -0.57 18.36 -0.25
C ARG A 235 -0.47 17.08 -1.10
N GLY A 236 -1.56 16.74 -1.80
CA GLY A 236 -1.60 15.59 -2.69
C GLY A 236 -1.72 14.23 -1.99
N VAL A 237 -1.93 14.17 -0.67
CA VAL A 237 -2.13 12.90 0.04
C VAL A 237 -3.49 12.29 -0.36
N PRO A 238 -3.53 11.12 -1.04
CA PRO A 238 -4.76 10.54 -1.57
C PRO A 238 -5.85 10.32 -0.51
N ARG A 239 -5.48 9.88 0.69
CA ARG A 239 -6.42 9.71 1.81
C ARG A 239 -7.10 11.01 2.20
N GLU A 240 -6.34 12.10 2.29
CA GLU A 240 -6.86 13.40 2.67
C GLU A 240 -7.65 14.05 1.52
N ILE A 241 -7.22 13.84 0.27
CA ILE A 241 -8.02 14.24 -0.91
C ILE A 241 -9.40 13.57 -0.86
N ASN A 242 -9.44 12.25 -0.62
CA ASN A 242 -10.69 11.51 -0.50
C ASN A 242 -11.57 12.05 0.63
N ARG A 243 -10.97 12.27 1.80
CA ARG A 243 -11.70 12.79 2.96
C ARG A 243 -12.33 14.16 2.66
N LEU A 244 -11.55 15.09 2.14
CA LEU A 244 -12.01 16.44 1.86
C LEU A 244 -13.03 16.46 0.71
N ALA A 245 -12.79 15.71 -0.35
CA ALA A 245 -13.71 15.56 -1.47
C ALA A 245 -15.05 14.94 -1.05
N LYS A 246 -15.04 13.90 -0.19
CA LYS A 246 -16.25 13.27 0.36
C LYS A 246 -17.11 14.25 1.13
N LEU A 247 -16.48 15.01 2.04
CA LEU A 247 -17.18 16.01 2.87
C LEU A 247 -17.73 17.14 2.01
N SER A 248 -16.95 17.66 1.06
CA SER A 248 -17.37 18.71 0.15
C SER A 248 -18.54 18.26 -0.74
N LEU A 249 -18.50 17.01 -1.21
CA LEU A 249 -19.60 16.41 -1.98
C LEU A 249 -20.89 16.33 -1.14
N GLY A 250 -20.79 15.91 0.12
CA GLY A 250 -21.92 15.87 1.05
C GLY A 250 -22.50 17.27 1.32
N GLY A 251 -21.65 18.27 1.53
CA GLY A 251 -22.06 19.66 1.73
C GLY A 251 -22.75 20.24 0.51
N ALA A 252 -22.22 20.02 -0.69
CA ALA A 252 -22.80 20.46 -1.96
C ALA A 252 -24.19 19.84 -2.19
N ALA A 253 -24.34 18.53 -1.92
CA ALA A 253 -25.64 17.85 -2.02
C ALA A 253 -26.68 18.41 -1.03
N ALA A 254 -26.27 18.67 0.21
CA ALA A 254 -27.15 19.29 1.22
C ALA A 254 -27.62 20.69 0.78
N GLY A 255 -26.73 21.46 0.14
CA GLY A 255 -27.06 22.76 -0.47
C GLY A 255 -27.75 22.69 -1.84
N ARG A 256 -28.06 21.48 -2.34
CA ARG A 256 -28.64 21.23 -3.67
C ARG A 256 -27.82 21.82 -4.83
N ALA A 257 -26.52 21.97 -4.65
CA ALA A 257 -25.61 22.44 -5.69
C ALA A 257 -25.38 21.36 -6.76
N SER A 258 -25.27 21.76 -8.02
CA SER A 258 -25.03 20.83 -9.14
C SER A 258 -23.56 20.41 -9.28
N ARG A 259 -22.65 21.12 -8.62
CA ARG A 259 -21.19 20.88 -8.61
C ARG A 259 -20.60 21.39 -7.30
N VAL A 260 -19.36 20.98 -7.04
CA VAL A 260 -18.56 21.46 -5.91
C VAL A 260 -17.65 22.59 -6.38
N ASP A 261 -17.86 23.78 -5.85
CA ASP A 261 -17.03 24.95 -6.08
C ASP A 261 -16.04 25.20 -4.92
N ARG A 262 -15.18 26.18 -5.12
CA ARG A 262 -14.17 26.57 -4.12
C ARG A 262 -14.80 26.96 -2.77
N GLY A 263 -15.88 27.72 -2.76
CA GLY A 263 -16.53 28.21 -1.53
C GLY A 263 -17.05 27.07 -0.66
N GLN A 264 -17.56 26.00 -1.29
CA GLN A 264 -18.00 24.80 -0.59
C GLN A 264 -16.83 24.04 0.06
N VAL A 265 -15.69 23.95 -0.65
CA VAL A 265 -14.47 23.35 -0.08
C VAL A 265 -13.93 24.20 1.07
N GLU A 266 -13.90 25.55 0.93
CA GLU A 266 -13.47 26.48 1.99
C GLU A 266 -14.28 26.30 3.26
N THR A 267 -15.61 26.22 3.15
CA THR A 267 -16.51 25.99 4.29
C THR A 267 -16.15 24.70 5.03
N ILE A 268 -15.89 23.60 4.31
CA ILE A 268 -15.49 22.32 4.93
C ILE A 268 -14.10 22.43 5.57
N VAL A 269 -13.15 23.10 4.92
CA VAL A 269 -11.80 23.30 5.47
C VAL A 269 -11.85 24.09 6.79
N GLU A 270 -12.65 25.16 6.85
CA GLU A 270 -12.84 25.97 8.04
C GLU A 270 -13.48 25.17 9.16
N ASP A 271 -14.49 24.35 8.87
CA ASP A 271 -15.12 23.47 9.84
C ASP A 271 -14.12 22.44 10.41
N LEU A 272 -13.36 21.78 9.53
CA LEU A 272 -12.32 20.83 9.94
C LEU A 272 -11.22 21.49 10.78
N ARG A 273 -10.83 22.73 10.50
CA ARG A 273 -9.87 23.51 11.32
C ARG A 273 -10.44 23.84 12.68
N ARG A 274 -11.67 24.30 12.75
CA ARG A 274 -12.37 24.66 13.98
C ARG A 274 -12.45 23.47 14.95
N HIS A 275 -12.68 22.27 14.41
CA HIS A 275 -12.75 21.04 15.18
C HIS A 275 -11.42 20.29 15.33
N GLN A 276 -10.28 20.94 15.00
CA GLN A 276 -8.93 20.33 15.04
C GLN A 276 -8.86 18.95 14.35
N SER A 277 -9.68 18.77 13.31
CA SER A 277 -9.82 17.50 12.59
C SER A 277 -8.92 17.40 11.36
N LEU A 278 -8.17 18.45 11.01
CA LEU A 278 -7.10 18.37 10.02
C LEU A 278 -5.82 17.88 10.69
N PRO A 279 -5.08 16.95 10.06
CA PRO A 279 -3.75 16.59 10.54
C PRO A 279 -2.87 17.83 10.67
N ALA A 280 -2.02 17.89 11.72
CA ALA A 280 -1.20 19.05 12.02
C ALA A 280 -0.35 19.53 10.81
N ALA A 281 0.12 18.59 9.99
CA ALA A 281 0.87 18.87 8.76
C ALA A 281 0.08 19.68 7.72
N PHE A 282 -1.27 19.73 7.80
CA PHE A 282 -2.16 20.39 6.85
C PHE A 282 -2.88 21.61 7.43
N ALA A 283 -2.68 21.88 8.72
CA ALA A 283 -3.34 23.00 9.40
C ALA A 283 -2.90 24.37 8.88
N GLY A 284 -1.77 24.46 8.15
CA GLY A 284 -1.16 25.72 7.70
C GLY A 284 -0.58 26.53 8.87
N PRO A 285 0.22 27.56 8.62
CA PRO A 285 0.55 28.52 9.67
C PRO A 285 -0.72 29.24 10.12
N PRO A 286 -0.80 29.63 11.42
CA PRO A 286 -1.94 30.36 11.97
C PRO A 286 -2.18 31.67 11.26
#